data_a607431c25a2679cc981899dff65bea7
#
_entry.id   a607431c25a2679cc981899dff65bea7
#
_cell.length_a   1.000
_cell.length_b   1.000
_cell.length_c   1.000
_cell.angle_alpha   90.00
_cell.angle_beta   90.00
_cell.angle_gamma   90.00
#
_symmetry.space_group_name_H-M   'P 1'
#
loop_
_entity.id
_entity.type
_entity.pdbx_description
1 polymer ?
#
loop_
_entity_poly.entity_id
_entity_poly.type
_entity_poly.pdbx_seq_one_letter_code
_entity_poly.pdbx_strand_id
1 'polypeptide(L)' 'MKKILFIDNYDSFSYTIIYYLKELGFECKVIKNDAFKKAKELEKFDFTHLIISPGP' A
#
# COMPACT_ATOMS: atom_id res chain seq x y z
N MET A 1 13.72 9.14 -3.09
CA MET A 1 12.70 8.29 -3.74
C MET A 1 11.44 8.24 -2.89
N LYS A 2 10.28 8.36 -3.51
CA LYS A 2 9.02 8.27 -2.78
C LYS A 2 8.70 6.82 -2.47
N LYS A 3 8.35 6.58 -1.22
CA LYS A 3 7.99 5.25 -0.74
C LYS A 3 6.50 5.22 -0.45
N ILE A 4 5.81 4.27 -1.02
CA ILE A 4 4.37 4.15 -0.87
C ILE A 4 4.05 2.90 -0.06
N LEU A 5 3.27 3.08 0.99
CA LEU A 5 2.69 1.98 1.73
C LEU A 5 1.27 1.77 1.20
N PHE A 6 1.03 0.62 0.63
CA PHE A 6 -0.24 0.29 -0.01
C PHE A 6 -0.98 -0.73 0.84
N ILE A 7 -2.17 -0.36 1.31
CA ILE A 7 -3.01 -1.27 2.09
C ILE A 7 -4.03 -1.90 1.16
N ASP A 8 -3.92 -3.20 1.00
CA ASP A 8 -4.76 -3.98 0.10
C ASP A 8 -5.97 -4.53 0.85
N ASN A 9 -7.15 -4.11 0.44
CA ASN A 9 -8.44 -4.58 0.99
C ASN A 9 -9.03 -5.70 0.14
N TYR A 10 -8.16 -6.54 -0.44
CA TYR A 10 -8.56 -7.69 -1.26
C TYR A 10 -9.29 -7.29 -2.53
N ASP A 11 -8.96 -6.10 -3.05
CA ASP A 11 -9.49 -5.62 -4.32
C ASP A 11 -8.61 -6.15 -5.46
N SER A 12 -9.26 -6.71 -6.49
CA SER A 12 -8.53 -7.24 -7.64
C SER A 12 -7.78 -6.15 -8.42
N PHE A 13 -8.17 -4.89 -8.27
CA PHE A 13 -7.51 -3.78 -8.94
C PHE A 13 -6.24 -3.32 -8.24
N SER A 14 -5.97 -3.81 -7.04
CA SER A 14 -4.79 -3.40 -6.28
C SER A 14 -3.49 -3.61 -7.05
N TYR A 15 -3.34 -4.76 -7.68
CA TYR A 15 -2.11 -5.08 -8.41
C TYR A 15 -1.93 -4.18 -9.63
N THR A 16 -3.01 -3.78 -10.27
CA THR A 16 -2.95 -2.86 -11.40
C THR A 16 -2.42 -1.51 -10.96
N ILE A 17 -2.92 -1.00 -9.83
CA ILE A 17 -2.47 0.28 -9.29
C ILE A 17 -1.00 0.20 -8.90
N ILE A 18 -0.59 -0.89 -8.25
CA ILE A 18 0.80 -1.09 -7.83
C ILE A 18 1.72 -1.12 -9.04
N TYR A 19 1.29 -1.79 -10.11
CA TYR A 19 2.06 -1.87 -11.34
C TYR A 19 2.34 -0.47 -11.90
N TYR A 20 1.31 0.37 -11.97
CA TYR A 20 1.47 1.73 -12.48
C TYR A 20 2.39 2.56 -11.61
N LEU A 21 2.29 2.41 -10.29
CA LEU A 21 3.15 3.14 -9.38
C LEU A 21 4.62 2.76 -9.56
N LYS A 22 4.90 1.48 -9.77
CA LYS A 22 6.25 1.01 -10.02
C LYS A 22 6.78 1.52 -11.34
N GLU A 23 5.92 1.59 -12.37
CA GLU A 23 6.29 2.13 -13.66
C GLU A 23 6.70 3.60 -13.55
N LEU A 24 6.10 4.33 -12.63
CA LEU A 24 6.42 5.73 -12.39
C LEU A 24 7.66 5.91 -11.52
N GLY A 25 8.28 4.82 -11.08
CA GLY A 25 9.49 4.87 -10.28
C GLY A 25 9.29 4.93 -8.78
N PHE A 26 8.08 4.67 -8.30
CA PHE A 26 7.81 4.63 -6.87
C PHE A 26 8.17 3.27 -6.28
N GLU A 27 8.65 3.29 -5.05
CA GLU A 27 8.87 2.07 -4.28
C GLU A 27 7.59 1.77 -3.51
N CYS A 28 7.01 0.59 -3.71
CA CYS A 28 5.75 0.22 -3.09
C CYS A 28 5.92 -0.96 -2.14
N LYS A 29 5.42 -0.81 -0.93
CA LYS A 29 5.29 -1.90 0.04
C LYS A 29 3.81 -2.22 0.17
N VAL A 30 3.44 -3.48 -0.03
CA VAL A 30 2.05 -3.90 0.00
C VAL A 30 1.80 -4.72 1.26
N ILE A 31 0.76 -4.36 2.00
CA ILE A 31 0.31 -5.15 3.14
C ILE A 31 -1.20 -5.35 3.03
N LYS A 32 -1.67 -6.48 3.53
CA LYS A 32 -3.10 -6.75 3.57
C LYS A 32 -3.74 -6.02 4.74
N ASN A 33 -5.02 -5.69 4.60
CA ASN A 33 -5.72 -4.94 5.63
C ASN A 33 -5.82 -5.70 6.97
N ASP A 34 -5.70 -7.00 6.96
CA ASP A 34 -5.75 -7.82 8.17
C ASP A 34 -4.36 -8.12 8.74
N ALA A 35 -3.30 -7.59 8.13
CA ALA A 35 -1.94 -7.79 8.60
C ALA A 35 -1.62 -6.93 9.84
N PHE A 36 -2.49 -5.99 10.17
CA PHE A 36 -2.32 -5.16 11.36
C PHE A 36 -3.68 -4.97 12.03
N LYS A 37 -3.65 -4.75 13.35
CA LYS A 37 -4.88 -4.57 14.13
C LYS A 37 -5.18 -3.10 14.41
N LYS A 38 -4.15 -2.29 14.50
CA LYS A 38 -4.28 -0.86 14.81
C LYS A 38 -3.48 -0.07 13.81
N ALA A 39 -4.01 1.09 13.41
CA ALA A 39 -3.31 1.97 12.48
C ALA A 39 -1.94 2.37 13.00
N LYS A 40 -1.74 2.42 14.30
CA LYS A 40 -0.46 2.77 14.88
C LYS A 40 0.65 1.79 14.48
N GLU A 41 0.31 0.55 14.18
CA GLU A 41 1.30 -0.44 13.75
C GLU A 41 1.92 -0.08 12.42
N LEU A 42 1.27 0.78 11.64
CA LEU A 42 1.81 1.23 10.36
C LEU A 42 3.02 2.14 10.52
N GLU A 43 3.21 2.74 11.70
CA GLU A 43 4.32 3.65 11.96
C GLU A 43 5.68 2.96 11.83
N LYS A 44 5.72 1.64 11.97
CA LYS A 44 6.97 0.89 11.84
C LYS A 44 7.46 0.81 10.40
N PHE A 45 6.60 1.12 9.43
CA PHE A 45 6.98 1.12 8.02
C PHE A 45 7.48 2.49 7.61
N ASP A 46 8.54 2.50 6.81
CA ASP A 46 9.10 3.74 6.28
C ASP A 46 8.40 4.09 4.97
N PHE A 47 7.56 5.11 5.01
CA PHE A 47 6.83 5.53 3.80
C PHE A 47 6.61 7.03 3.78
N THR A 48 6.49 7.59 2.58
CA THR A 48 6.19 9.00 2.37
C THR A 48 4.71 9.20 2.03
N HIS A 49 4.07 8.17 1.48
CA HIS A 49 2.67 8.24 1.07
C HIS A 49 1.96 6.95 1.46
N LEU A 50 0.70 7.09 1.83
CA LEU A 50 -0.15 5.95 2.20
C LEU A 50 -1.31 5.88 1.22
N ILE A 51 -1.51 4.70 0.62
CA ILE A 51 -2.63 4.45 -0.27
C ILE A 51 -3.43 3.29 0.29
N ILE A 52 -4.73 3.48 0.40
CA ILE A 52 -5.65 2.44 0.87
C ILE A 52 -6.55 2.09 -0.30
N SER A 53 -6.52 0.83 -0.73
CA SER A 53 -7.38 0.40 -1.83
C SER A 53 -8.83 0.32 -1.36
N PRO A 54 -9.80 0.57 -2.26
CA PRO A 54 -11.19 0.39 -1.91
C PRO A 54 -11.48 -1.08 -1.63
N GLY A 55 -12.40 -1.36 -0.73
CA GLY A 55 -12.80 -2.73 -0.43
C GLY A 55 -13.56 -3.35 -1.57
N PRO A 56 -13.72 -4.67 -1.52
CA PRO A 56 -14.53 -5.35 -2.52
C PRO A 56 -16.01 -4.99 -2.41
#